data_92e8a207ad757559dab7edc6434cfa80
#
_entry.id   92e8a207ad757559dab7edc6434cfa80
#
_cell.length_a   1.000
_cell.length_b   1.000
_cell.length_c   1.000
_cell.angle_alpha   90.00
_cell.angle_beta   90.00
_cell.angle_gamma   90.00
#
_symmetry.space_group_name_H-M   'P 1'
#
loop_
_entity.id
_entity.type
_entity.pdbx_description
1 polymer ?
#
loop_
_entity_poly.entity_id
_entity_poly.type
_entity_poly.pdbx_seq_one_letter_code
_entity_poly.pdbx_strand_id
1 'polypeptide(L)'
;GRIALAVASDDQKAKEVVLGLVDDAGFDALDAGILEDSWRQQPCSPAYCTDLSLSELAKARAMANRETLKENQELAFGKMQHLGEEYFKILISGDYPDGFVDHAVDIAREINNLPPRK
;
A
#
# COMPACT_ATOMS: atom_id res chain seq x y z
N GLY A 1 -15.74 -7.61 -1.73
CA GLY A 1 -14.55 -8.38 -2.08
C GLY A 1 -13.48 -8.28 -1.02
N ARG A 2 -12.46 -9.14 -1.13
CA ARG A 2 -11.31 -9.12 -0.22
C ARG A 2 -10.32 -8.05 -0.65
N ILE A 3 -9.59 -7.48 0.32
CA ILE A 3 -8.42 -6.64 0.04
C ILE A 3 -7.31 -7.54 -0.51
N ALA A 4 -6.57 -7.08 -1.50
CA ALA A 4 -5.47 -7.80 -2.09
C ALA A 4 -4.11 -7.30 -1.58
N LEU A 5 -3.16 -8.22 -1.42
CA LEU A 5 -1.77 -7.93 -1.07
C LEU A 5 -0.83 -8.45 -2.15
N ALA A 6 0.17 -7.66 -2.50
CA ALA A 6 1.17 -7.99 -3.51
C ALA A 6 2.39 -8.65 -2.87
N VAL A 7 2.86 -9.76 -3.47
CA VAL A 7 4.05 -10.50 -3.03
C VAL A 7 5.08 -10.54 -4.15
N ALA A 8 6.27 -10.02 -3.91
CA ALA A 8 7.40 -10.08 -4.83
C ALA A 8 8.55 -10.90 -4.22
N SER A 9 9.16 -11.76 -5.02
CA SER A 9 10.34 -12.53 -4.61
C SER A 9 11.10 -13.02 -5.84
N ASP A 10 12.41 -13.16 -5.71
CA ASP A 10 13.25 -13.83 -6.71
C ASP A 10 13.25 -15.35 -6.54
N ASP A 11 12.83 -15.85 -5.36
CA ASP A 11 12.65 -17.28 -5.08
C ASP A 11 11.20 -17.68 -5.30
N GLN A 12 10.95 -18.48 -6.34
CA GLN A 12 9.60 -18.90 -6.71
C GLN A 12 8.92 -19.77 -5.65
N LYS A 13 9.67 -20.66 -5.00
CA LYS A 13 9.11 -21.54 -3.95
C LYS A 13 8.73 -20.75 -2.70
N ALA A 14 9.60 -19.84 -2.28
CA ALA A 14 9.31 -18.95 -1.16
C ALA A 14 8.09 -18.08 -1.47
N LYS A 15 7.99 -17.56 -2.68
CA LYS A 15 6.83 -16.75 -3.10
C LYS A 15 5.52 -17.53 -3.04
N GLU A 16 5.50 -18.77 -3.51
CA GLU A 16 4.32 -19.64 -3.45
C GLU A 16 3.86 -19.87 -2.01
N VAL A 17 4.78 -20.08 -1.09
CA VAL A 17 4.47 -20.23 0.34
C VAL A 17 3.83 -18.96 0.90
N VAL A 18 4.40 -17.79 0.61
CA VAL A 18 3.88 -16.50 1.10
C VAL A 18 2.54 -16.15 0.47
N LEU A 19 2.34 -16.44 -0.82
CA LEU A 19 1.02 -16.27 -1.46
C LEU A 19 -0.07 -17.10 -0.77
N GLY A 20 0.26 -18.34 -0.39
CA GLY A 20 -0.63 -19.19 0.39
C GLY A 20 -0.95 -18.62 1.78
N LEU A 21 0.05 -18.09 2.48
CA LEU A 21 -0.14 -17.45 3.78
C LEU A 21 -1.01 -16.19 3.70
N VAL A 22 -0.88 -15.40 2.65
CA VAL A 22 -1.72 -14.23 2.38
C VAL A 22 -3.20 -14.66 2.23
N ASP A 23 -3.45 -15.71 1.46
CA ASP A 23 -4.79 -16.26 1.28
C ASP A 23 -5.37 -16.80 2.60
N ASP A 24 -4.58 -17.57 3.35
CA ASP A 24 -4.97 -18.09 4.66
C ASP A 24 -5.29 -16.98 5.67
N ALA A 25 -4.62 -15.84 5.56
CA ALA A 25 -4.87 -14.67 6.41
C ALA A 25 -6.13 -13.88 6.03
N GLY A 26 -6.81 -14.25 4.94
CA GLY A 26 -8.08 -13.62 4.53
C GLY A 26 -7.95 -12.56 3.45
N PHE A 27 -6.79 -12.42 2.81
CA PHE A 27 -6.55 -11.48 1.71
C PHE A 27 -6.47 -12.21 0.36
N ASP A 28 -6.72 -11.50 -0.72
CA ASP A 28 -6.37 -11.99 -2.04
C ASP A 28 -4.89 -11.79 -2.31
N ALA A 29 -4.20 -12.81 -2.82
CA ALA A 29 -2.77 -12.76 -3.07
C ALA A 29 -2.48 -12.43 -4.53
N LEU A 30 -1.68 -11.40 -4.77
CA LEU A 30 -1.19 -11.03 -6.10
C LEU A 30 0.29 -11.42 -6.24
N ASP A 31 0.61 -12.27 -7.21
CA ASP A 31 2.00 -12.48 -7.61
C ASP A 31 2.53 -11.20 -8.28
N ALA A 32 3.42 -10.52 -7.60
CA ALA A 32 3.98 -9.24 -8.03
C ALA A 32 5.34 -9.38 -8.73
N GLY A 33 5.72 -10.59 -9.09
CA GLY A 33 6.95 -10.86 -9.84
C GLY A 33 8.22 -10.85 -8.98
N ILE A 34 9.28 -10.27 -9.52
CA ILE A 34 10.61 -10.24 -8.93
C ILE A 34 10.85 -9.01 -8.05
N LEU A 35 11.89 -9.06 -7.21
CA LEU A 35 12.22 -7.97 -6.29
C LEU A 35 12.56 -6.65 -7.01
N GLU A 36 13.15 -6.72 -8.20
CA GLU A 36 13.49 -5.53 -8.99
C GLU A 36 12.27 -4.66 -9.29
N ASP A 37 11.08 -5.25 -9.43
CA ASP A 37 9.82 -4.55 -9.69
C ASP A 37 9.04 -4.18 -8.42
N SER A 38 9.56 -4.50 -7.24
CA SER A 38 8.87 -4.25 -5.96
C SER A 38 8.67 -2.76 -5.64
N TRP A 39 9.41 -1.86 -6.28
CA TRP A 39 9.23 -0.41 -6.14
C TRP A 39 7.80 0.04 -6.53
N ARG A 40 7.09 -0.73 -7.34
CA ARG A 40 5.70 -0.46 -7.76
C ARG A 40 4.71 -0.54 -6.60
N GLN A 41 5.12 -1.08 -5.47
CA GLN A 41 4.33 -1.20 -4.26
C GLN A 41 5.00 -0.55 -3.04
N GLN A 42 5.96 0.34 -3.26
CA GLN A 42 6.59 1.14 -2.20
C GLN A 42 5.63 2.18 -1.63
N PRO A 43 5.91 2.70 -0.42
CA PRO A 43 5.12 3.79 0.16
C PRO A 43 4.87 4.92 -0.84
N CYS A 44 3.65 5.44 -0.84
CA CYS A 44 3.14 6.48 -1.75
C CYS A 44 2.90 6.05 -3.20
N SER A 45 3.12 4.79 -3.56
CA SER A 45 2.64 4.25 -4.83
C SER A 45 1.12 4.01 -4.79
N PRO A 46 0.44 3.92 -5.96
CA PRO A 46 -0.99 3.63 -6.00
C PRO A 46 -1.37 2.27 -5.37
N ALA A 47 -0.41 1.36 -5.25
CA ALA A 47 -0.60 0.02 -4.70
C ALA A 47 -0.35 -0.07 -3.19
N TYR A 48 0.13 1.00 -2.53
CA TYR A 48 0.52 0.96 -1.13
C TYR A 48 -0.57 1.48 -0.21
N CYS A 49 -1.07 0.63 0.70
CA CYS A 49 -2.07 0.98 1.72
C CYS A 49 -3.32 1.65 1.16
N THR A 50 -3.82 1.16 0.02
CA THR A 50 -4.98 1.75 -0.67
C THR A 50 -6.23 0.87 -0.66
N ASP A 51 -6.17 -0.28 0.01
CA ASP A 51 -7.31 -1.21 0.19
C ASP A 51 -7.99 -1.58 -1.13
N LEU A 52 -7.21 -2.04 -2.09
CA LEU A 52 -7.68 -2.39 -3.43
C LEU A 52 -8.04 -3.88 -3.52
N SER A 53 -9.01 -4.19 -4.38
CA SER A 53 -9.29 -5.57 -4.81
C SER A 53 -8.15 -6.09 -5.69
N LEU A 54 -8.14 -7.41 -5.97
CA LEU A 54 -7.09 -8.04 -6.78
C LEU A 54 -6.92 -7.38 -8.15
N SER A 55 -8.02 -7.11 -8.85
CA SER A 55 -7.97 -6.49 -10.18
C SER A 55 -7.53 -5.03 -10.14
N GLU A 56 -7.96 -4.29 -9.11
CA GLU A 56 -7.55 -2.90 -8.90
C GLU A 56 -6.07 -2.79 -8.50
N LEU A 57 -5.59 -3.70 -7.66
CA LEU A 57 -4.18 -3.75 -7.26
C LEU A 57 -3.26 -4.03 -8.45
N ALA A 58 -3.64 -4.97 -9.31
CA ALA A 58 -2.88 -5.26 -10.52
C ALA A 58 -2.78 -4.04 -11.45
N LYS A 59 -3.89 -3.32 -11.62
CA LYS A 59 -3.92 -2.06 -12.40
C LYS A 59 -3.07 -0.96 -11.74
N ALA A 60 -3.21 -0.77 -10.44
CA ALA A 60 -2.48 0.24 -9.68
C ALA A 60 -0.96 0.02 -9.80
N ARG A 61 -0.50 -1.24 -9.70
CA ARG A 61 0.91 -1.57 -9.89
C ARG A 61 1.39 -1.28 -11.33
N ALA A 62 0.58 -1.59 -12.32
CA ALA A 62 0.91 -1.31 -13.72
C ALA A 62 1.01 0.21 -14.00
N MET A 63 0.22 1.02 -13.30
CA MET A 63 0.23 2.48 -13.42
C MET A 63 1.35 3.16 -12.64
N ALA A 64 2.07 2.45 -11.77
CA ALA A 64 3.13 3.03 -10.96
C ALA A 64 4.22 3.66 -11.83
N ASN A 65 4.64 4.87 -11.47
CA ASN A 65 5.64 5.66 -12.19
C ASN A 65 6.63 6.25 -11.19
N ARG A 66 7.92 6.16 -11.46
CA ARG A 66 8.97 6.59 -10.53
C ARG A 66 8.97 8.09 -10.26
N GLU A 67 8.65 8.90 -11.26
CA GLU A 67 8.58 10.36 -11.09
C GLU A 67 7.37 10.75 -10.23
N THR A 68 6.21 10.21 -10.54
CA THR A 68 4.99 10.39 -9.73
C THR A 68 5.17 9.88 -8.31
N LEU A 69 5.86 8.76 -8.13
CA LEU A 69 6.16 8.23 -6.80
C LEU A 69 6.94 9.24 -5.96
N LYS A 70 7.96 9.87 -6.53
CA LYS A 70 8.75 10.90 -5.85
C LYS A 70 7.90 12.12 -5.47
N GLU A 71 7.08 12.61 -6.39
CA GLU A 71 6.14 13.71 -6.15
C GLU A 71 5.15 13.36 -5.03
N ASN A 72 4.61 12.16 -5.05
CA ASN A 72 3.69 11.67 -4.02
C ASN A 72 4.36 11.55 -2.64
N GLN A 73 5.62 11.16 -2.59
CA GLN A 73 6.38 11.12 -1.33
C GLN A 73 6.51 12.53 -0.72
N GLU A 74 6.77 13.54 -1.54
CA GLU A 74 6.83 14.94 -1.11
C GLU A 74 5.47 15.43 -0.62
N LEU A 75 4.38 15.13 -1.33
CA LEU A 75 3.02 15.45 -0.94
C LEU A 75 2.61 14.78 0.38
N ALA A 76 2.91 13.49 0.52
CA ALA A 76 2.61 12.73 1.73
C ALA A 76 3.36 13.29 2.94
N PHE A 77 4.63 13.62 2.78
CA PHE A 77 5.45 14.23 3.83
C PHE A 77 4.86 15.57 4.28
N GLY A 78 4.46 16.43 3.33
CA GLY A 78 3.80 17.71 3.63
C GLY A 78 2.48 17.53 4.41
N LYS A 79 1.62 16.60 3.99
CA LYS A 79 0.37 16.26 4.70
C LYS A 79 0.64 15.72 6.11
N MET A 80 1.63 14.85 6.29
CA MET A 80 2.00 14.30 7.59
C MET A 80 2.55 15.37 8.54
N GLN A 81 3.30 16.35 8.04
CA GLN A 81 3.77 17.49 8.85
C GLN A 81 2.60 18.29 9.44
N HIS A 82 1.51 18.47 8.71
CA HIS A 82 0.31 19.16 9.19
C HIS A 82 -0.42 18.41 10.31
N LEU A 83 -0.25 17.09 10.40
CA LEU A 83 -0.88 16.27 11.44
C LEU A 83 -0.17 16.39 12.80
N GLY A 84 1.03 16.99 12.82
CA GLY A 84 1.76 17.31 14.01
C GLY A 84 2.50 16.14 14.68
N GLU A 85 3.15 16.45 15.79
CA GLU A 85 3.99 15.50 16.53
C GLU A 85 3.19 14.31 17.09
N GLU A 86 1.94 14.53 17.52
CA GLU A 86 1.08 13.48 18.06
C GLU A 86 0.79 12.37 17.04
N TYR A 87 0.62 12.72 15.78
CA TYR A 87 0.43 11.72 14.71
C TYR A 87 1.62 10.77 14.59
N PHE A 88 2.84 11.33 14.62
CA PHE A 88 4.05 10.52 14.55
C PHE A 88 4.26 9.66 15.80
N LYS A 89 3.89 10.15 16.97
CA LYS A 89 3.93 9.36 18.22
C LYS A 89 3.00 8.15 18.12
N ILE A 90 1.79 8.35 17.64
CA ILE A 90 0.82 7.27 17.42
C ILE A 90 1.35 6.27 16.38
N LEU A 91 1.86 6.76 15.26
CA LEU A 91 2.41 5.92 14.18
C LEU A 91 3.55 5.01 14.67
N ILE A 92 4.43 5.54 15.50
CA ILE A 92 5.57 4.80 16.06
C ILE A 92 5.14 3.83 17.17
N SER A 93 4.13 4.20 17.97
CA SER A 93 3.66 3.38 19.09
C SER A 93 3.04 2.05 18.67
N GLY A 94 2.44 2.00 17.46
CA GLY A 94 1.65 0.85 17.02
C GLY A 94 0.29 0.71 17.71
N ASP A 95 -0.03 1.60 18.63
CA ASP A 95 -1.31 1.65 19.35
C ASP A 95 -2.23 2.68 18.67
N TYR A 96 -2.96 2.20 17.68
CA TYR A 96 -3.75 3.06 16.81
C TYR A 96 -5.17 3.27 17.34
N PRO A 97 -5.57 4.52 17.60
CA PRO A 97 -6.96 4.82 17.93
C PRO A 97 -7.89 4.51 16.76
N ASP A 98 -9.18 4.37 17.08
CA ASP A 98 -10.22 4.10 16.06
C ASP A 98 -10.16 5.15 14.94
N GLY A 99 -10.19 4.67 13.70
CA GLY A 99 -10.15 5.50 12.50
C GLY A 99 -8.76 5.96 12.07
N PHE A 100 -7.69 5.72 12.83
CA PHE A 100 -6.33 6.11 12.47
C PHE A 100 -5.86 5.44 11.17
N VAL A 101 -6.05 4.12 11.08
CA VAL A 101 -5.68 3.35 9.88
C VAL A 101 -6.53 3.76 8.69
N ASP A 102 -7.83 3.97 8.90
CA ASP A 102 -8.75 4.46 7.87
C ASP A 102 -8.29 5.80 7.30
N HIS A 103 -7.90 6.72 8.16
CA HIS A 103 -7.38 8.03 7.73
C HIS A 103 -6.07 7.89 6.92
N ALA A 104 -5.18 6.99 7.31
CA ALA A 104 -3.95 6.71 6.57
C ALA A 104 -4.24 6.17 5.16
N VAL A 105 -5.22 5.26 5.04
CA VAL A 105 -5.68 4.73 3.75
C VAL A 105 -6.30 5.84 2.89
N ASP A 106 -7.11 6.71 3.47
CA ASP A 106 -7.73 7.83 2.75
C ASP A 106 -6.67 8.79 2.19
N ILE A 107 -5.63 9.11 2.97
CA ILE A 107 -4.48 9.91 2.50
C ILE A 107 -3.77 9.20 1.33
N ALA A 108 -3.48 7.90 1.46
CA ALA A 108 -2.82 7.12 0.42
C ALA A 108 -3.62 7.11 -0.89
N ARG A 109 -4.94 7.02 -0.80
CA ARG A 109 -5.84 7.08 -1.97
C ARG A 109 -5.87 8.47 -2.58
N GLU A 110 -5.96 9.51 -1.76
CA GLU A 110 -6.02 10.91 -2.22
C GLU A 110 -4.77 11.31 -3.01
N ILE A 111 -3.57 11.03 -2.50
CA ILE A 111 -2.32 11.38 -3.20
C ILE A 111 -2.14 10.64 -4.53
N ASN A 112 -2.81 9.51 -4.70
CA ASN A 112 -2.79 8.72 -5.93
C ASN A 112 -4.02 8.94 -6.82
N ASN A 113 -4.86 9.91 -6.52
CA ASN A 113 -6.11 10.21 -7.25
C ASN A 113 -7.03 9.00 -7.38
N LEU A 114 -7.03 8.12 -6.40
CA LEU A 114 -7.95 7.00 -6.34
C LEU A 114 -9.29 7.44 -5.75
N PRO A 115 -10.41 6.83 -6.17
CA PRO A 115 -11.71 7.17 -5.62
C PRO A 115 -11.77 6.84 -4.12
N PRO A 116 -12.60 7.56 -3.34
CA PRO A 116 -12.82 7.22 -1.93
C PRO A 116 -13.21 5.74 -1.76
N ARG A 117 -12.95 5.19 -0.59
CA ARG A 117 -13.43 3.83 -0.26
C ARG A 117 -14.96 3.81 -0.27
N LYS A 118 -15.46 2.69 -0.68
CA LYS A 118 -16.92 2.43 -0.65
C LYS A 118 -17.40 2.10 0.74
#